data_e2bb03d68ce1de56d2d3ddf7877e8f45
#
_entry.id   e2bb03d68ce1de56d2d3ddf7877e8f45
#
_cell.length_a   1.000
_cell.length_b   1.000
_cell.length_c   1.000
_cell.angle_alpha   90.00
_cell.angle_beta   90.00
_cell.angle_gamma   90.00
#
_symmetry.space_group_name_H-M   'P 1'
#
loop_
_entity.id
_entity.type
_entity.pdbx_description
1 polymer ?
#
loop_
_entity_poly.entity_id
_entity_poly.type
_entity_poly.pdbx_seq_one_letter_code
_entity_poly.pdbx_strand_id
1 'polypeptide(L)'
;MFKSIIATVFCFSLFGLAPASANDAMTVTLTPDASNPSSPQMGDWLKFHSSISNTGTQDLHGVVAWISLVQVDPGKEQPVDLEDWSAHKALTEAQLFPGQQVKVEWPMRLIQSGSYRVVISAVNRETGHVMTSPFVDFQVRQKPVVESARIMPVAFGVPVLLVGMLGWRRFRHRQG
;
A
#
# COMPACT_ATOMS: atom_id res chain seq x y z
N MET A 1 26.29 -23.52 82.34
CA MET A 1 25.58 -24.29 81.24
C MET A 1 25.02 -23.29 80.26
N PHE A 2 25.76 -22.99 79.22
CA PHE A 2 25.29 -22.14 78.10
C PHE A 2 24.94 -23.01 76.89
N LYS A 3 23.67 -23.02 76.51
CA LYS A 3 23.22 -23.70 75.27
C LYS A 3 23.26 -22.67 74.13
N SER A 4 24.22 -22.88 73.21
CA SER A 4 24.29 -22.15 71.94
C SER A 4 23.20 -22.67 71.00
N ILE A 5 22.32 -21.79 70.52
CA ILE A 5 21.35 -22.08 69.46
C ILE A 5 21.95 -21.51 68.16
N ILE A 6 22.34 -22.40 67.25
CA ILE A 6 22.79 -22.05 65.92
C ILE A 6 21.53 -21.91 65.04
N ALA A 7 21.18 -20.68 64.66
CA ALA A 7 20.10 -20.42 63.70
C ALA A 7 20.73 -20.50 62.28
N THR A 8 20.38 -21.56 61.54
CA THR A 8 20.75 -21.70 60.10
C THR A 8 19.79 -20.85 59.29
N VAL A 9 20.28 -19.76 58.74
CA VAL A 9 19.51 -18.94 57.78
C VAL A 9 19.64 -19.59 56.42
N PHE A 10 18.51 -20.15 55.91
CA PHE A 10 18.39 -20.73 54.58
C PHE A 10 18.05 -19.59 53.59
N CYS A 11 19.05 -19.07 52.87
CA CYS A 11 18.86 -18.09 51.82
C CYS A 11 18.26 -18.79 50.59
N PHE A 12 16.95 -18.65 50.38
CA PHE A 12 16.26 -19.10 49.19
C PHE A 12 16.49 -18.09 48.08
N SER A 13 17.46 -18.36 47.18
CA SER A 13 17.70 -17.57 45.99
C SER A 13 16.55 -17.87 44.97
N LEU A 14 15.57 -16.98 44.92
CA LEU A 14 14.60 -16.94 43.84
C LEU A 14 15.34 -16.51 42.55
N PHE A 15 15.75 -17.47 41.78
CA PHE A 15 16.09 -17.25 40.37
C PHE A 15 14.79 -16.86 39.65
N GLY A 16 14.59 -15.55 39.47
CA GLY A 16 13.55 -15.03 38.59
C GLY A 16 13.87 -15.48 37.17
N LEU A 17 13.11 -16.44 36.64
CA LEU A 17 13.03 -16.70 35.22
C LEU A 17 12.43 -15.46 34.59
N ALA A 18 13.29 -14.58 34.05
CA ALA A 18 12.84 -13.53 33.14
C ALA A 18 12.14 -14.23 31.97
N PRO A 19 10.92 -13.83 31.60
CA PRO A 19 10.31 -14.35 30.38
C PRO A 19 11.28 -14.03 29.23
N ALA A 20 11.77 -15.05 28.55
CA ALA A 20 12.44 -14.87 27.29
C ALA A 20 11.40 -14.21 26.37
N SER A 21 11.53 -12.91 26.11
CA SER A 21 10.79 -12.26 25.05
C SER A 21 11.12 -13.04 23.79
N ALA A 22 10.14 -13.75 23.25
CA ALA A 22 10.23 -14.33 21.92
C ALA A 22 10.50 -13.16 20.99
N ASN A 23 11.77 -12.97 20.64
CA ASN A 23 12.17 -11.95 19.67
C ASN A 23 11.58 -12.44 18.35
N ASP A 24 10.50 -11.80 17.90
CA ASP A 24 9.92 -12.13 16.61
C ASP A 24 10.97 -11.88 15.54
N ALA A 25 11.48 -12.98 15.10
CA ALA A 25 12.55 -13.07 14.16
C ALA A 25 12.08 -12.85 12.71
N MET A 26 10.92 -12.23 12.53
CA MET A 26 10.38 -11.88 11.22
C MET A 26 10.67 -10.42 10.91
N THR A 27 11.19 -10.14 9.71
CA THR A 27 11.38 -8.79 9.21
C THR A 27 10.60 -8.60 7.91
N VAL A 28 10.03 -7.41 7.72
CA VAL A 28 9.28 -7.05 6.52
C VAL A 28 9.87 -5.75 5.95
N THR A 29 10.19 -5.76 4.67
CA THR A 29 10.65 -4.58 3.94
C THR A 29 9.70 -4.25 2.80
N LEU A 30 9.69 -2.98 2.38
CA LEU A 30 8.91 -2.49 1.25
C LEU A 30 9.73 -1.46 0.49
N THR A 31 9.79 -1.60 -0.83
CA THR A 31 10.45 -0.65 -1.73
C THR A 31 9.61 -0.42 -2.98
N PRO A 32 9.52 0.82 -3.50
CA PRO A 32 8.91 1.07 -4.79
C PRO A 32 9.79 0.48 -5.91
N ASP A 33 9.18 0.04 -6.99
CA ASP A 33 9.90 -0.38 -8.19
C ASP A 33 10.54 0.82 -8.89
N ALA A 34 11.76 0.64 -9.40
CA ALA A 34 12.51 1.70 -10.07
C ALA A 34 11.85 2.16 -11.39
N SER A 35 11.01 1.33 -12.00
CA SER A 35 10.27 1.67 -13.22
C SER A 35 9.00 2.49 -12.96
N ASN A 36 8.62 2.71 -11.71
CA ASN A 36 7.47 3.53 -11.38
C ASN A 36 7.65 4.97 -11.90
N PRO A 37 6.59 5.58 -12.46
CA PRO A 37 6.67 6.97 -12.90
C PRO A 37 6.99 7.90 -11.72
N SER A 38 7.89 8.85 -11.90
CA SER A 38 8.27 9.83 -10.87
C SER A 38 7.12 10.78 -10.48
N SER A 39 6.10 10.87 -11.30
CA SER A 39 4.94 11.72 -11.08
C SER A 39 3.66 10.99 -11.54
N PRO A 40 3.23 9.98 -10.81
CA PRO A 40 2.14 9.12 -11.22
C PRO A 40 0.79 9.85 -11.24
N GLN A 41 -0.07 9.45 -12.16
CA GLN A 41 -1.41 10.01 -12.34
C GLN A 41 -2.47 8.91 -12.32
N MET A 42 -3.72 9.31 -12.17
CA MET A 42 -4.85 8.38 -12.24
C MET A 42 -4.80 7.54 -13.52
N GLY A 43 -4.98 6.22 -13.37
CA GLY A 43 -4.92 5.24 -14.43
C GLY A 43 -3.55 4.58 -14.61
N ASP A 44 -2.47 5.15 -14.06
CA ASP A 44 -1.15 4.53 -14.09
C ASP A 44 -1.09 3.29 -13.19
N TRP A 45 -0.07 2.46 -13.42
CA TRP A 45 0.27 1.33 -12.59
C TRP A 45 1.52 1.66 -11.79
N LEU A 46 1.49 1.36 -10.49
CA LEU A 46 2.68 1.29 -9.64
C LEU A 46 2.94 -0.15 -9.25
N LYS A 47 4.21 -0.44 -8.96
CA LYS A 47 4.66 -1.70 -8.41
C LYS A 47 5.46 -1.45 -7.15
N PHE A 48 5.24 -2.29 -6.16
CA PHE A 48 6.02 -2.30 -4.93
C PHE A 48 6.57 -3.71 -4.71
N HIS A 49 7.77 -3.78 -4.15
CA HIS A 49 8.41 -5.04 -3.80
C HIS A 49 8.54 -5.14 -2.30
N SER A 50 8.10 -6.24 -1.73
CA SER A 50 8.35 -6.57 -0.34
C SER A 50 9.23 -7.80 -0.21
N SER A 51 10.00 -7.85 0.88
CA SER A 51 10.69 -9.05 1.33
C SER A 51 10.27 -9.36 2.76
N ILE A 52 9.81 -10.58 2.98
CA ILE A 52 9.48 -11.11 4.29
C ILE A 52 10.54 -12.16 4.61
N SER A 53 11.30 -11.96 5.68
CA SER A 53 12.45 -12.78 6.03
C SER A 53 12.31 -13.34 7.43
N ASN A 54 12.63 -14.63 7.59
CA ASN A 54 12.84 -15.23 8.89
C ASN A 54 14.30 -14.99 9.32
N THR A 55 14.50 -14.06 10.26
CA THR A 55 15.82 -13.72 10.80
C THR A 55 16.12 -14.47 12.09
N GLY A 56 15.23 -15.36 12.52
CA GLY A 56 15.39 -16.18 13.72
C GLY A 56 16.02 -17.52 13.49
N THR A 57 15.96 -18.33 14.54
CA THR A 57 16.52 -19.69 14.56
C THR A 57 15.48 -20.79 14.53
N GLN A 58 14.19 -20.42 14.56
CA GLN A 58 13.06 -21.33 14.50
C GLN A 58 12.28 -21.12 13.20
N ASP A 59 11.60 -22.16 12.75
CA ASP A 59 10.70 -22.07 11.60
C ASP A 59 9.51 -21.17 11.94
N LEU A 60 9.06 -20.37 10.98
CA LEU A 60 7.81 -19.64 11.07
C LEU A 60 6.74 -20.40 10.28
N HIS A 61 5.62 -20.69 10.90
CA HIS A 61 4.52 -21.42 10.28
C HIS A 61 3.30 -20.54 10.06
N GLY A 62 2.69 -20.70 8.87
CA GLY A 62 1.46 -20.00 8.53
C GLY A 62 1.62 -18.47 8.45
N VAL A 63 2.70 -18.01 7.83
CA VAL A 63 2.92 -16.58 7.62
C VAL A 63 1.91 -16.05 6.61
N VAL A 64 1.18 -15.00 7.00
CA VAL A 64 0.26 -14.27 6.12
C VAL A 64 0.73 -12.83 6.02
N ALA A 65 0.91 -12.34 4.81
CA ALA A 65 1.25 -10.95 4.54
C ALA A 65 0.16 -10.29 3.68
N TRP A 66 -0.08 -9.01 3.90
CA TRP A 66 -1.05 -8.24 3.13
C TRP A 66 -0.59 -6.80 2.95
N ILE A 67 -1.07 -6.19 1.87
CA ILE A 67 -0.87 -4.78 1.58
C ILE A 67 -2.00 -3.95 2.19
N SER A 68 -1.65 -2.78 2.71
CA SER A 68 -2.60 -1.77 3.17
C SER A 68 -2.27 -0.42 2.57
N LEU A 69 -3.30 0.32 2.17
CA LEU A 69 -3.19 1.66 1.59
C LEU A 69 -4.07 2.62 2.39
N VAL A 70 -3.52 3.77 2.72
CA VAL A 70 -4.23 4.84 3.43
C VAL A 70 -4.11 6.13 2.63
N GLN A 71 -5.22 6.81 2.40
CA GLN A 71 -5.22 8.19 1.93
C GLN A 71 -4.85 9.09 3.11
N VAL A 72 -3.90 10.01 2.89
CA VAL A 72 -3.34 10.87 3.96
C VAL A 72 -3.50 12.36 3.65
N ASP A 73 -4.33 12.73 2.68
CA ASP A 73 -4.67 14.15 2.45
C ASP A 73 -5.41 14.72 3.66
N PRO A 74 -5.05 15.93 4.14
CA PRO A 74 -5.72 16.57 5.26
C PRO A 74 -7.24 16.67 5.08
N GLY A 75 -7.98 16.15 6.07
CA GLY A 75 -9.44 16.12 6.08
C GLY A 75 -10.08 15.05 5.18
N LYS A 76 -9.26 14.12 4.63
CA LYS A 76 -9.70 12.98 3.82
C LYS A 76 -9.01 11.68 4.23
N GLU A 77 -8.45 11.67 5.43
CA GLU A 77 -7.71 10.51 5.94
C GLU A 77 -8.65 9.31 6.09
N GLN A 78 -8.35 8.25 5.35
CA GLN A 78 -9.14 7.02 5.40
C GLN A 78 -8.36 5.82 4.86
N PRO A 79 -8.65 4.61 5.33
CA PRO A 79 -8.22 3.38 4.68
C PRO A 79 -8.81 3.31 3.27
N VAL A 80 -8.02 2.82 2.32
CA VAL A 80 -8.47 2.62 0.93
C VAL A 80 -8.85 1.18 0.73
N ASP A 81 -10.05 0.94 0.20
CA ASP A 81 -10.41 -0.39 -0.28
C ASP A 81 -9.60 -0.71 -1.55
N LEU A 82 -8.87 -1.81 -1.49
CA LEU A 82 -7.96 -2.23 -2.56
C LEU A 82 -8.65 -3.06 -3.65
N GLU A 83 -9.96 -3.23 -3.61
CA GLU A 83 -10.66 -4.11 -4.55
C GLU A 83 -10.43 -3.70 -6.01
N ASP A 84 -10.50 -2.41 -6.28
CA ASP A 84 -10.26 -1.84 -7.62
C ASP A 84 -8.78 -1.46 -7.87
N TRP A 85 -7.96 -1.41 -6.81
CA TRP A 85 -6.56 -0.96 -6.90
C TRP A 85 -5.59 -2.10 -7.17
N SER A 86 -5.80 -3.27 -6.56
CA SER A 86 -4.87 -4.39 -6.66
C SER A 86 -5.58 -5.74 -6.64
N ALA A 87 -5.19 -6.61 -7.56
CA ALA A 87 -5.62 -8.01 -7.56
C ALA A 87 -4.88 -8.84 -6.49
N HIS A 88 -3.65 -8.45 -6.15
CA HIS A 88 -2.80 -9.13 -5.16
C HIS A 88 -2.88 -8.37 -3.83
N LYS A 89 -3.74 -8.83 -2.92
CA LYS A 89 -3.98 -8.17 -1.62
C LYS A 89 -3.30 -8.89 -0.46
N ALA A 90 -3.03 -10.18 -0.60
CA ALA A 90 -2.41 -11.01 0.43
C ALA A 90 -1.60 -12.17 -0.17
N LEU A 91 -0.62 -12.63 0.62
CA LEU A 91 0.18 -13.83 0.41
C LEU A 91 0.05 -14.71 1.65
N THR A 92 0.00 -16.04 1.44
CA THR A 92 0.12 -17.01 2.52
C THR A 92 1.31 -17.93 2.23
N GLU A 93 2.20 -18.06 3.20
CA GLU A 93 3.33 -18.97 3.18
C GLU A 93 3.19 -20.00 4.30
N ALA A 94 3.19 -21.28 3.95
CA ALA A 94 2.96 -22.34 4.92
C ALA A 94 4.09 -22.45 5.96
N GLN A 95 5.33 -22.26 5.52
CA GLN A 95 6.53 -22.36 6.34
C GLN A 95 7.65 -21.48 5.77
N LEU A 96 8.38 -20.82 6.65
CA LEU A 96 9.54 -20.01 6.32
C LEU A 96 10.70 -20.41 7.22
N PHE A 97 11.70 -21.10 6.65
CA PHE A 97 12.85 -21.61 7.40
C PHE A 97 13.77 -20.47 7.88
N PRO A 98 14.62 -20.71 8.91
CA PRO A 98 15.63 -19.75 9.33
C PRO A 98 16.51 -19.27 8.17
N GLY A 99 16.67 -17.94 8.05
CA GLY A 99 17.42 -17.31 6.96
C GLY A 99 16.71 -17.27 5.60
N GLN A 100 15.55 -17.89 5.46
CA GLN A 100 14.76 -17.84 4.24
C GLN A 100 14.02 -16.51 4.12
N GLN A 101 13.82 -16.08 2.85
CA GLN A 101 13.00 -14.91 2.53
C GLN A 101 12.06 -15.22 1.37
N VAL A 102 10.89 -14.61 1.42
CA VAL A 102 9.89 -14.58 0.32
C VAL A 102 9.81 -13.17 -0.21
N LYS A 103 9.95 -13.03 -1.53
CA LYS A 103 9.81 -11.74 -2.24
C LYS A 103 8.48 -11.70 -2.96
N VAL A 104 7.77 -10.60 -2.82
CA VAL A 104 6.44 -10.41 -3.40
C VAL A 104 6.39 -9.08 -4.15
N GLU A 105 5.82 -9.12 -5.35
CA GLU A 105 5.46 -7.94 -6.12
C GLU A 105 3.99 -7.60 -5.87
N TRP A 106 3.70 -6.32 -5.60
CA TRP A 106 2.38 -5.77 -5.35
C TRP A 106 2.05 -4.75 -6.45
N PRO A 107 1.44 -5.19 -7.55
CA PRO A 107 0.99 -4.27 -8.58
C PRO A 107 -0.27 -3.54 -8.12
N MET A 108 -0.33 -2.24 -8.39
CA MET A 108 -1.42 -1.37 -7.97
C MET A 108 -1.80 -0.42 -9.11
N ARG A 109 -3.08 -0.37 -9.46
CA ARG A 109 -3.63 0.61 -10.38
C ARG A 109 -4.13 1.83 -9.63
N LEU A 110 -3.77 3.02 -10.06
CA LEU A 110 -4.13 4.26 -9.40
C LEU A 110 -5.55 4.70 -9.83
N ILE A 111 -6.51 4.59 -8.93
CA ILE A 111 -7.93 4.86 -9.25
C ILE A 111 -8.31 6.30 -8.94
N GLN A 112 -7.74 6.89 -7.89
CA GLN A 112 -8.09 8.21 -7.41
C GLN A 112 -6.85 9.06 -7.17
N SER A 113 -6.95 10.38 -7.43
CA SER A 113 -5.90 11.34 -7.10
C SER A 113 -5.86 11.62 -5.59
N GLY A 114 -4.67 11.91 -5.07
CA GLY A 114 -4.46 12.19 -3.65
C GLY A 114 -3.06 11.80 -3.20
N SER A 115 -2.81 11.97 -1.92
CA SER A 115 -1.59 11.56 -1.23
C SER A 115 -1.85 10.26 -0.49
N TYR A 116 -0.98 9.29 -0.68
CA TYR A 116 -1.18 7.93 -0.18
C TYR A 116 0.05 7.41 0.55
N ARG A 117 -0.20 6.53 1.49
CA ARG A 117 0.79 5.78 2.24
C ARG A 117 0.50 4.29 2.14
N VAL A 118 1.48 3.52 1.68
CA VAL A 118 1.39 2.06 1.57
C VAL A 118 2.29 1.39 2.59
N VAL A 119 1.84 0.26 3.12
CA VAL A 119 2.55 -0.58 4.07
C VAL A 119 2.24 -2.04 3.80
N ILE A 120 3.20 -2.91 4.04
CA ILE A 120 2.99 -4.36 4.09
C ILE A 120 3.00 -4.77 5.56
N SER A 121 1.99 -5.52 5.95
CA SER A 121 1.91 -6.18 7.25
C SER A 121 2.07 -7.68 7.06
N ALA A 122 2.74 -8.35 7.99
CA ALA A 122 2.84 -9.81 8.01
C ALA A 122 2.59 -10.31 9.42
N VAL A 123 1.92 -11.45 9.54
CA VAL A 123 1.63 -12.13 10.81
C VAL A 123 2.13 -13.56 10.75
N ASN A 124 2.75 -14.01 11.83
CA ASN A 124 2.95 -15.43 12.10
C ASN A 124 1.69 -15.94 12.84
N ARG A 125 0.96 -16.88 12.25
CA ARG A 125 -0.30 -17.40 12.82
C ARG A 125 -0.11 -18.13 14.15
N GLU A 126 1.05 -18.72 14.40
CA GLU A 126 1.31 -19.44 15.65
C GLU A 126 1.47 -18.49 16.84
N THR A 127 2.18 -17.37 16.63
CA THR A 127 2.45 -16.40 17.70
C THR A 127 1.43 -15.25 17.73
N GLY A 128 0.71 -15.03 16.63
CA GLY A 128 -0.21 -13.89 16.48
C GLY A 128 0.52 -12.55 16.35
N HIS A 129 1.85 -12.56 16.26
CA HIS A 129 2.65 -11.34 16.22
C HIS A 129 2.65 -10.72 14.82
N VAL A 130 2.36 -9.43 14.75
CA VAL A 130 2.27 -8.69 13.50
C VAL A 130 3.50 -7.80 13.33
N MET A 131 4.20 -7.95 12.22
CA MET A 131 5.29 -7.08 11.79
C MET A 131 4.83 -6.22 10.61
N THR A 132 5.32 -4.98 10.53
CA THR A 132 5.02 -4.06 9.44
C THR A 132 6.29 -3.55 8.79
N SER A 133 6.23 -3.30 7.49
CA SER A 133 7.32 -2.63 6.78
C SER A 133 7.40 -1.15 7.14
N PRO A 134 8.50 -0.46 6.85
CA PRO A 134 8.49 0.99 6.70
C PRO A 134 7.42 1.43 5.70
N PHE A 135 6.90 2.65 5.87
CA PHE A 135 5.93 3.23 4.94
C PHE A 135 6.60 3.68 3.64
N VAL A 136 5.84 3.62 2.56
CA VAL A 136 6.18 4.28 1.30
C VAL A 136 5.07 5.27 0.96
N ASP A 137 5.44 6.55 0.86
CA ASP A 137 4.50 7.62 0.51
C ASP A 137 4.59 7.90 -1.00
N PHE A 138 3.45 8.17 -1.62
CA PHE A 138 3.37 8.60 -3.01
C PHE A 138 2.16 9.50 -3.25
N GLN A 139 2.25 10.34 -4.28
CA GLN A 139 1.19 11.25 -4.67
C GLN A 139 0.67 10.89 -6.06
N VAL A 140 -0.64 10.80 -6.20
CA VAL A 140 -1.34 10.55 -7.46
C VAL A 140 -1.94 11.85 -7.98
N ARG A 141 -1.53 12.28 -9.16
CA ARG A 141 -2.10 13.45 -9.81
C ARG A 141 -3.42 13.12 -10.49
N GLN A 142 -4.30 14.09 -10.52
CA GLN A 142 -5.52 13.98 -11.30
C GLN A 142 -5.19 13.97 -12.79
N LYS A 143 -5.77 13.02 -13.53
CA LYS A 143 -5.68 13.02 -14.99
C LYS A 143 -6.51 14.18 -15.53
N PRO A 144 -5.96 15.04 -16.40
CA PRO A 144 -6.74 16.11 -16.99
C PRO A 144 -7.92 15.54 -17.77
N VAL A 145 -9.11 15.88 -17.34
CA VAL A 145 -10.35 15.56 -18.06
C VAL A 145 -10.61 16.68 -19.05
N VAL A 146 -10.79 16.34 -20.31
CA VAL A 146 -11.21 17.32 -21.31
C VAL A 146 -12.67 17.70 -21.01
N GLU A 147 -12.89 18.93 -20.51
CA GLU A 147 -14.22 19.42 -20.24
C GLU A 147 -15.03 19.50 -21.56
N SER A 148 -16.09 18.74 -21.64
CA SER A 148 -17.01 18.72 -22.80
C SER A 148 -17.52 20.13 -23.13
N ALA A 149 -17.63 21.00 -22.13
CA ALA A 149 -18.02 22.40 -22.31
C ALA A 149 -17.08 23.19 -23.23
N ARG A 150 -15.80 22.82 -23.33
CA ARG A 150 -14.84 23.47 -24.24
C ARG A 150 -14.91 22.93 -25.67
N ILE A 151 -15.40 21.72 -25.84
CA ILE A 151 -15.51 21.07 -27.17
C ILE A 151 -16.84 21.39 -27.82
N MET A 152 -17.93 21.53 -27.06
CA MET A 152 -19.27 21.82 -27.56
C MET A 152 -19.36 23.06 -28.48
N PRO A 153 -18.77 24.23 -28.16
CA PRO A 153 -18.82 25.40 -29.04
C PRO A 153 -18.14 25.14 -30.38
N VAL A 154 -17.06 24.36 -30.41
CA VAL A 154 -16.33 24.04 -31.65
C VAL A 154 -17.08 22.98 -32.45
N ALA A 155 -17.59 21.95 -31.79
CA ALA A 155 -18.30 20.82 -32.44
C ALA A 155 -19.62 21.28 -33.10
N PHE A 156 -20.33 22.23 -32.52
CA PHE A 156 -21.59 22.73 -33.06
C PHE A 156 -21.43 24.06 -33.78
N GLY A 157 -20.52 24.93 -33.36
CA GLY A 157 -20.32 26.25 -33.95
C GLY A 157 -19.81 26.19 -35.38
N VAL A 158 -18.86 25.32 -35.68
CA VAL A 158 -18.31 25.20 -37.05
C VAL A 158 -19.34 24.69 -38.05
N PRO A 159 -20.10 23.61 -37.82
CA PRO A 159 -21.17 23.17 -38.72
C PRO A 159 -22.27 24.24 -38.94
N VAL A 160 -22.68 24.92 -37.87
CA VAL A 160 -23.73 25.98 -37.97
C VAL A 160 -23.24 27.14 -38.82
N LEU A 161 -22.00 27.61 -38.67
CA LEU A 161 -21.40 28.64 -39.50
C LEU A 161 -21.30 28.20 -40.98
N LEU A 162 -20.92 26.97 -41.27
CA LEU A 162 -20.85 26.45 -42.63
C LEU A 162 -22.23 26.38 -43.30
N VAL A 163 -23.24 25.89 -42.58
CA VAL A 163 -24.61 25.82 -43.09
C VAL A 163 -25.17 27.24 -43.31
N GLY A 164 -24.93 28.17 -42.38
CA GLY A 164 -25.32 29.59 -42.52
C GLY A 164 -24.67 30.27 -43.74
N MET A 165 -23.36 30.01 -43.96
CA MET A 165 -22.62 30.57 -45.09
C MET A 165 -23.11 30.02 -46.44
N LEU A 166 -23.38 28.69 -46.51
CA LEU A 166 -23.94 28.05 -47.71
C LEU A 166 -25.38 28.55 -48.00
N GLY A 167 -26.23 28.69 -46.99
CA GLY A 167 -27.57 29.23 -47.09
C GLY A 167 -27.57 30.68 -47.60
N TRP A 168 -26.71 31.51 -47.05
CA TRP A 168 -26.58 32.92 -47.47
C TRP A 168 -26.10 33.04 -48.93
N ARG A 169 -25.13 32.20 -49.34
CA ARG A 169 -24.67 32.14 -50.75
C ARG A 169 -25.76 31.75 -51.71
N ARG A 170 -26.62 30.77 -51.39
CA ARG A 170 -27.78 30.37 -52.20
C ARG A 170 -28.84 31.47 -52.29
N PHE A 171 -29.05 32.21 -51.18
CA PHE A 171 -30.04 33.30 -51.16
C PHE A 171 -29.60 34.48 -52.07
N ARG A 172 -28.33 34.84 -52.06
CA ARG A 172 -27.75 35.87 -52.96
C ARG A 172 -27.86 35.49 -54.43
N HIS A 173 -27.66 34.24 -54.80
CA HIS A 173 -27.77 33.78 -56.18
C HIS A 173 -29.23 33.73 -56.72
N ARG A 174 -30.26 33.86 -55.89
CA ARG A 174 -31.66 33.90 -56.31
C ARG A 174 -32.19 35.32 -56.52
N GLN A 175 -31.46 36.35 -56.17
CA GLN A 175 -31.87 37.75 -56.29
C GLN A 175 -31.11 38.48 -57.43
N GLY A 176 -30.22 37.85 -58.15
CA GLY A 176 -29.57 38.31 -59.36
C GLY A 176 -29.98 37.47 -60.57
#